data_93804607b896208ed8662caa93fe8ffe
#
_entry.id   93804607b896208ed8662caa93fe8ffe
#
_cell.length_a   1.000
_cell.length_b   1.000
_cell.length_c   1.000
_cell.angle_alpha   90.00
_cell.angle_beta   90.00
_cell.angle_gamma   90.00
#
_symmetry.space_group_name_H-M   'P 1'
#
loop_
_entity.id
_entity.type
_entity.pdbx_description
1 polymer ?
#
loop_
_entity_poly.entity_id
_entity_poly.type
_entity_poly.pdbx_seq_one_letter_code
_entity_poly.pdbx_strand_id
1 'polypeptide(L)'
;MRYTVGEIARILGGEVIGDPSLVVTGFSPAATAKPDDLTFAENDHYFSFAEKSAATAILVDGTRTSEAKTLIRVKNARIGFAQTLPLFFPETVYAPGIHPTAVVSSRASVDATAHIGPHCVVADGCTIGARCVLIANNYIGEDARLDEETRLFPSATVYARTQIGKRVRIHAGSVIGSDGYGYVLDAGAHRKVPQVGNVVIGDDVEIGANVTIDRGALGSTVIGRGTKIDNLVQIAHNVVIGEHSLLVAQVGVAGSTRLGNYVTLAGQVGIAGHLKIGDRAIIAAQSGVMNDVPPGTKWFGTPALPDRQMKRQILALGQLPELLRRVRELERRLGIDAAVGDVAQEASAEKR
;
A
#
# COMPACT_ATOMS: atom_id res chain seq x y z
N MET A 1 -21.53 18.78 -9.50
CA MET A 1 -22.30 19.03 -8.28
C MET A 1 -22.05 20.49 -7.84
N ARG A 2 -22.91 21.06 -7.01
CA ARG A 2 -22.75 22.47 -6.57
C ARG A 2 -22.90 22.48 -5.07
N TYR A 3 -21.98 23.15 -4.39
CA TYR A 3 -22.00 23.35 -2.94
C TYR A 3 -21.61 24.79 -2.66
N THR A 4 -22.18 25.38 -1.60
CA THR A 4 -21.63 26.63 -1.04
C THR A 4 -20.41 26.32 -0.18
N VAL A 5 -19.50 27.26 -0.08
CA VAL A 5 -18.34 27.17 0.81
C VAL A 5 -18.76 26.87 2.25
N GLY A 6 -19.88 27.48 2.70
CA GLY A 6 -20.47 27.22 4.01
C GLY A 6 -20.98 25.79 4.20
N GLU A 7 -21.55 25.17 3.17
CA GLU A 7 -21.99 23.77 3.21
C GLU A 7 -20.79 22.82 3.35
N ILE A 8 -19.74 23.04 2.57
CA ILE A 8 -18.51 22.23 2.67
C ILE A 8 -17.87 22.39 4.04
N ALA A 9 -17.74 23.62 4.53
CA ALA A 9 -17.19 23.88 5.87
C ALA A 9 -17.98 23.12 6.96
N ARG A 10 -19.30 23.09 6.87
CA ARG A 10 -20.16 22.36 7.82
C ARG A 10 -19.93 20.86 7.74
N ILE A 11 -19.82 20.28 6.51
CA ILE A 11 -19.53 18.86 6.31
C ILE A 11 -18.19 18.46 6.92
N LEU A 12 -17.19 19.35 6.82
CA LEU A 12 -15.84 19.12 7.31
C LEU A 12 -15.66 19.46 8.81
N GLY A 13 -16.68 20.03 9.46
CA GLY A 13 -16.56 20.58 10.81
C GLY A 13 -15.54 21.73 10.89
N GLY A 14 -15.44 22.51 9.81
CA GLY A 14 -14.52 23.63 9.66
C GLY A 14 -15.20 25.00 9.84
N GLU A 15 -14.39 26.05 9.73
CA GLU A 15 -14.79 27.46 9.82
C GLU A 15 -14.59 28.15 8.46
N VAL A 16 -15.51 29.06 8.09
CA VAL A 16 -15.35 29.91 6.89
C VAL A 16 -14.74 31.26 7.29
N ILE A 17 -13.70 31.67 6.57
CA ILE A 17 -13.11 33.01 6.67
C ILE A 17 -13.34 33.67 5.32
N GLY A 18 -14.25 34.65 5.28
CA GLY A 18 -14.73 35.29 4.07
C GLY A 18 -16.21 35.00 3.81
N ASP A 19 -16.62 34.88 2.54
CA ASP A 19 -18.02 34.73 2.15
C ASP A 19 -18.45 33.26 2.09
N PRO A 20 -19.32 32.78 3.01
CA PRO A 20 -19.83 31.43 3.02
C PRO A 20 -20.84 31.12 1.89
N SER A 21 -21.37 32.16 1.23
CA SER A 21 -22.38 31.99 0.18
C SER A 21 -21.79 31.67 -1.20
N LEU A 22 -20.48 31.83 -1.38
CA LEU A 22 -19.80 31.51 -2.63
C LEU A 22 -20.05 30.07 -3.02
N VAL A 23 -20.33 29.85 -4.31
CA VAL A 23 -20.63 28.52 -4.84
C VAL A 23 -19.38 27.95 -5.50
N VAL A 24 -19.08 26.70 -5.19
CA VAL A 24 -18.03 25.93 -5.85
C VAL A 24 -18.64 24.71 -6.56
N THR A 25 -18.12 24.44 -7.74
CA THR A 25 -18.63 23.37 -8.63
C THR A 25 -17.61 22.29 -8.94
N GLY A 26 -16.34 22.53 -8.56
CA GLY A 26 -15.22 21.63 -8.79
C GLY A 26 -14.17 21.71 -7.70
N PHE A 27 -13.22 20.77 -7.77
CA PHE A 27 -12.04 20.75 -6.94
C PHE A 27 -10.82 20.52 -7.85
N SER A 28 -9.86 21.45 -7.85
CA SER A 28 -8.72 21.41 -8.76
C SER A 28 -7.40 21.76 -8.06
N PRO A 29 -6.25 21.28 -8.55
CA PRO A 29 -4.95 21.79 -8.13
C PRO A 29 -4.84 23.29 -8.39
N ALA A 30 -4.19 24.03 -7.52
CA ALA A 30 -4.04 25.50 -7.63
C ALA A 30 -3.52 25.96 -9.01
N ALA A 31 -2.62 25.19 -9.63
CA ALA A 31 -2.04 25.54 -10.92
C ALA A 31 -3.05 25.48 -12.11
N THR A 32 -4.11 24.70 -11.99
CA THR A 32 -5.10 24.48 -13.06
C THR A 32 -6.52 24.86 -12.65
N ALA A 33 -6.68 25.39 -11.45
CA ALA A 33 -7.96 25.82 -10.90
C ALA A 33 -8.61 26.90 -11.79
N LYS A 34 -9.93 26.81 -11.92
CA LYS A 34 -10.78 27.77 -12.62
C LYS A 34 -11.64 28.52 -11.63
N PRO A 35 -12.29 29.62 -12.04
CA PRO A 35 -13.39 30.20 -11.27
C PRO A 35 -14.41 29.13 -10.89
N ASP A 36 -14.94 29.22 -9.68
CA ASP A 36 -15.85 28.25 -9.04
C ASP A 36 -15.19 26.89 -8.67
N ASP A 37 -13.87 26.79 -8.69
CA ASP A 37 -13.16 25.65 -8.10
C ASP A 37 -12.80 25.94 -6.63
N LEU A 38 -12.80 24.87 -5.84
CA LEU A 38 -12.12 24.78 -4.55
C LEU A 38 -10.71 24.19 -4.78
N THR A 39 -9.72 24.68 -4.07
CA THR A 39 -8.39 24.09 -3.99
C THR A 39 -7.98 23.87 -2.54
N PHE A 40 -6.80 23.26 -2.27
CA PHE A 40 -6.30 23.12 -0.90
C PHE A 40 -4.83 23.48 -0.78
N ALA A 41 -4.42 23.84 0.45
CA ALA A 41 -3.03 24.11 0.78
C ALA A 41 -2.69 23.56 2.17
N GLU A 42 -1.70 22.68 2.23
CA GLU A 42 -1.25 22.04 3.48
C GLU A 42 -0.07 22.75 4.16
N ASN A 43 0.56 23.70 3.48
CA ASN A 43 1.66 24.49 4.01
C ASN A 43 1.73 25.87 3.32
N ASP A 44 2.60 26.74 3.81
CA ASP A 44 2.69 28.14 3.32
C ASP A 44 3.15 28.24 1.88
N HIS A 45 4.00 27.33 1.43
CA HIS A 45 4.43 27.28 0.04
C HIS A 45 3.24 27.03 -0.90
N TYR A 46 2.44 25.99 -0.64
CA TYR A 46 1.24 25.72 -1.45
C TYR A 46 0.16 26.76 -1.25
N PHE A 47 0.07 27.40 -0.06
CA PHE A 47 -0.88 28.45 0.18
C PHE A 47 -0.63 29.68 -0.70
N SER A 48 0.63 30.10 -0.85
CA SER A 48 0.98 31.23 -1.72
C SER A 48 0.64 30.99 -3.21
N PHE A 49 0.68 29.74 -3.68
CA PHE A 49 0.21 29.38 -5.01
C PHE A 49 -1.31 29.37 -5.11
N ALA A 50 -1.99 28.79 -4.12
CA ALA A 50 -3.44 28.72 -4.08
C ALA A 50 -4.07 30.11 -4.03
N GLU A 51 -3.50 31.05 -3.28
CA GLU A 51 -3.97 32.43 -3.18
C GLU A 51 -3.93 33.18 -4.51
N LYS A 52 -2.91 32.92 -5.33
CA LYS A 52 -2.74 33.52 -6.67
C LYS A 52 -3.50 32.77 -7.76
N SER A 53 -4.08 31.60 -7.46
CA SER A 53 -4.82 30.79 -8.44
C SER A 53 -6.18 31.42 -8.80
N ALA A 54 -6.84 30.87 -9.84
CA ALA A 54 -8.20 31.27 -10.19
C ALA A 54 -9.26 30.62 -9.27
N ALA A 55 -8.89 29.75 -8.32
CA ALA A 55 -9.84 29.11 -7.40
C ALA A 55 -10.65 30.13 -6.60
N THR A 56 -11.92 29.84 -6.39
CA THR A 56 -12.85 30.70 -5.62
C THR A 56 -12.57 30.61 -4.12
N ALA A 57 -12.23 29.42 -3.63
CA ALA A 57 -11.95 29.20 -2.20
C ALA A 57 -10.79 28.23 -2.00
N ILE A 58 -10.18 28.27 -0.81
CA ILE A 58 -9.04 27.45 -0.44
C ILE A 58 -9.33 26.70 0.86
N LEU A 59 -9.17 25.38 0.84
CA LEU A 59 -9.19 24.55 2.05
C LEU A 59 -7.80 24.61 2.72
N VAL A 60 -7.77 25.01 4.00
CA VAL A 60 -6.53 25.23 4.74
C VAL A 60 -6.60 24.68 6.15
N ASP A 61 -5.45 24.56 6.80
CA ASP A 61 -5.32 24.38 8.25
C ASP A 61 -4.53 25.54 8.89
N GLY A 62 -4.38 25.48 10.23
CA GLY A 62 -3.62 26.48 10.97
C GLY A 62 -4.32 27.85 11.03
N THR A 63 -3.54 28.93 11.07
CA THR A 63 -3.99 30.31 11.29
C THR A 63 -3.93 31.19 10.05
N ARG A 64 -3.89 30.61 8.85
CA ARG A 64 -3.80 31.33 7.59
C ARG A 64 -4.99 32.24 7.37
N THR A 65 -4.73 33.41 6.83
CA THR A 65 -5.72 34.42 6.42
C THR A 65 -5.45 34.86 4.99
N SER A 66 -6.46 35.32 4.28
CA SER A 66 -6.33 35.88 2.94
C SER A 66 -7.33 37.04 2.80
N GLU A 67 -6.88 38.14 2.17
CA GLU A 67 -7.77 39.23 1.76
C GLU A 67 -8.36 38.98 0.36
N ALA A 68 -7.72 38.09 -0.42
CA ALA A 68 -8.08 37.82 -1.80
C ALA A 68 -9.03 36.63 -1.99
N LYS A 69 -9.06 35.70 -1.02
CA LYS A 69 -9.76 34.40 -1.15
C LYS A 69 -10.56 34.05 0.09
N THR A 70 -11.71 33.43 -0.12
CA THR A 70 -12.45 32.80 0.99
C THR A 70 -11.75 31.48 1.36
N LEU A 71 -11.58 31.27 2.68
CA LEU A 71 -10.92 30.06 3.20
C LEU A 71 -11.93 29.16 3.92
N ILE A 72 -11.76 27.85 3.77
CA ILE A 72 -12.35 26.84 4.65
C ILE A 72 -11.24 26.34 5.56
N ARG A 73 -11.27 26.74 6.82
CA ARG A 73 -10.29 26.31 7.82
C ARG A 73 -10.74 25.04 8.51
N VAL A 74 -9.90 24.02 8.50
CA VAL A 74 -10.11 22.73 9.15
C VAL A 74 -8.93 22.38 10.05
N LYS A 75 -9.06 21.36 10.90
CA LYS A 75 -7.97 20.90 11.78
C LYS A 75 -6.77 20.35 11.01
N ASN A 76 -7.01 19.73 9.86
CA ASN A 76 -5.97 19.15 9.00
C ASN A 76 -6.44 19.24 7.55
N ALA A 77 -5.71 19.98 6.73
CA ALA A 77 -6.08 20.23 5.33
C ALA A 77 -6.06 18.97 4.47
N ARG A 78 -5.16 18.02 4.73
CA ARG A 78 -5.13 16.73 4.00
C ARG A 78 -6.33 15.85 4.29
N ILE A 79 -6.77 15.81 5.54
CA ILE A 79 -7.99 15.07 5.92
C ILE A 79 -9.21 15.76 5.28
N GLY A 80 -9.31 17.08 5.38
CA GLY A 80 -10.36 17.85 4.73
C GLY A 80 -10.39 17.64 3.22
N PHE A 81 -9.23 17.61 2.57
CA PHE A 81 -9.09 17.29 1.15
C PHE A 81 -9.68 15.90 0.83
N ALA A 82 -9.26 14.86 1.56
CA ALA A 82 -9.77 13.51 1.34
C ALA A 82 -11.29 13.40 1.54
N GLN A 83 -11.86 14.15 2.51
CA GLN A 83 -13.30 14.18 2.77
C GLN A 83 -14.09 15.00 1.72
N THR A 84 -13.45 15.98 1.10
CA THR A 84 -14.09 16.85 0.10
C THR A 84 -14.15 16.24 -1.28
N LEU A 85 -13.14 15.46 -1.69
CA LEU A 85 -13.06 14.89 -3.02
C LEU A 85 -14.30 14.07 -3.41
N PRO A 86 -14.86 13.18 -2.56
CA PRO A 86 -16.06 12.42 -2.90
C PRO A 86 -17.30 13.28 -3.17
N LEU A 87 -17.35 14.53 -2.67
CA LEU A 87 -18.45 15.45 -2.94
C LEU A 87 -18.49 15.87 -4.42
N PHE A 88 -17.34 16.00 -5.06
CA PHE A 88 -17.20 16.39 -6.47
C PHE A 88 -16.99 15.21 -7.39
N PHE A 89 -16.36 14.14 -6.90
CA PHE A 89 -15.99 12.93 -7.64
C PHE A 89 -16.55 11.68 -6.93
N PRO A 90 -17.88 11.50 -6.94
CA PRO A 90 -18.50 10.35 -6.30
C PRO A 90 -18.10 9.06 -7.01
N GLU A 91 -17.98 8.00 -6.23
CA GLU A 91 -17.75 6.68 -6.79
C GLU A 91 -18.93 6.22 -7.66
N THR A 92 -18.61 5.41 -8.68
CA THR A 92 -19.64 4.75 -9.49
C THR A 92 -20.50 3.85 -8.61
N VAL A 93 -21.80 4.09 -8.65
CA VAL A 93 -22.82 3.27 -8.01
C VAL A 93 -23.25 2.18 -8.99
N TYR A 94 -23.22 0.93 -8.54
CA TYR A 94 -23.66 -0.21 -9.33
C TYR A 94 -25.03 -0.66 -8.83
N ALA A 95 -25.97 -0.83 -9.76
CA ALA A 95 -27.29 -1.35 -9.43
C ALA A 95 -27.19 -2.83 -8.99
N PRO A 96 -27.93 -3.26 -7.95
CA PRO A 96 -27.99 -4.65 -7.57
C PRO A 96 -28.43 -5.56 -8.72
N GLY A 97 -27.95 -6.80 -8.73
CA GLY A 97 -28.36 -7.81 -9.69
C GLY A 97 -27.18 -8.61 -10.26
N ILE A 98 -27.51 -9.64 -11.00
CA ILE A 98 -26.56 -10.55 -11.66
C ILE A 98 -26.64 -10.30 -13.16
N HIS A 99 -25.50 -9.95 -13.76
CA HIS A 99 -25.43 -9.71 -15.21
C HIS A 99 -25.69 -11.02 -15.98
N PRO A 100 -26.42 -11.02 -17.11
CA PRO A 100 -26.77 -12.23 -17.86
C PRO A 100 -25.61 -13.08 -18.34
N THR A 101 -24.40 -12.51 -18.48
CA THR A 101 -23.18 -13.22 -18.86
C THR A 101 -22.37 -13.73 -17.66
N ALA A 102 -22.79 -13.44 -16.43
CA ALA A 102 -22.16 -14.00 -15.24
C ALA A 102 -22.58 -15.46 -15.03
N VAL A 103 -21.66 -16.28 -14.57
CA VAL A 103 -21.91 -17.69 -14.23
C VAL A 103 -21.89 -17.81 -12.71
N VAL A 104 -23.05 -18.02 -12.10
CA VAL A 104 -23.19 -18.14 -10.65
C VAL A 104 -23.73 -19.53 -10.34
N SER A 105 -23.03 -20.28 -9.51
CA SER A 105 -23.48 -21.58 -9.07
C SER A 105 -24.80 -21.51 -8.33
N SER A 106 -25.68 -22.48 -8.56
CA SER A 106 -26.92 -22.64 -7.80
C SER A 106 -26.71 -22.95 -6.32
N ARG A 107 -25.49 -23.36 -5.93
CA ARG A 107 -25.08 -23.59 -4.53
C ARG A 107 -24.40 -22.39 -3.89
N ALA A 108 -24.20 -21.29 -4.62
CA ALA A 108 -23.70 -20.05 -4.07
C ALA A 108 -24.85 -19.24 -3.42
N SER A 109 -24.55 -18.56 -2.31
CA SER A 109 -25.46 -17.61 -1.67
C SER A 109 -25.02 -16.19 -2.05
N VAL A 110 -25.86 -15.47 -2.80
CA VAL A 110 -25.62 -14.08 -3.21
C VAL A 110 -26.72 -13.21 -2.62
N ASP A 111 -26.32 -12.20 -1.82
CA ASP A 111 -27.28 -11.24 -1.26
C ASP A 111 -27.98 -10.45 -2.37
N ALA A 112 -29.28 -10.18 -2.21
CA ALA A 112 -30.12 -9.51 -3.21
C ALA A 112 -29.66 -8.08 -3.52
N THR A 113 -28.87 -7.45 -2.65
CA THR A 113 -28.30 -6.10 -2.84
C THR A 113 -26.92 -6.10 -3.47
N ALA A 114 -26.34 -7.28 -3.74
CA ALA A 114 -25.05 -7.38 -4.39
C ALA A 114 -25.14 -7.13 -5.91
N HIS A 115 -24.03 -6.66 -6.50
CA HIS A 115 -23.86 -6.52 -7.93
C HIS A 115 -22.84 -7.53 -8.44
N ILE A 116 -23.24 -8.39 -9.36
CA ILE A 116 -22.38 -9.34 -10.07
C ILE A 116 -22.31 -8.92 -11.53
N GLY A 117 -21.22 -8.29 -11.93
CA GLY A 117 -21.02 -7.74 -13.27
C GLY A 117 -20.73 -8.79 -14.35
N PRO A 118 -20.49 -8.33 -15.59
CA PRO A 118 -20.32 -9.23 -16.75
C PRO A 118 -19.13 -10.16 -16.58
N HIS A 119 -19.30 -11.40 -17.06
CA HIS A 119 -18.29 -12.46 -17.11
C HIS A 119 -17.68 -12.82 -15.74
N CYS A 120 -18.34 -12.46 -14.64
CA CYS A 120 -17.97 -12.95 -13.32
C CYS A 120 -18.33 -14.43 -13.18
N VAL A 121 -17.48 -15.19 -12.50
CA VAL A 121 -17.73 -16.60 -12.15
C VAL A 121 -17.75 -16.72 -10.63
N VAL A 122 -18.84 -17.23 -10.07
CA VAL A 122 -18.99 -17.50 -8.64
C VAL A 122 -19.22 -19.00 -8.48
N ALA A 123 -18.23 -19.68 -7.91
CA ALA A 123 -18.22 -21.13 -7.77
C ALA A 123 -19.13 -21.62 -6.63
N ASP A 124 -19.16 -22.94 -6.43
CA ASP A 124 -19.98 -23.62 -5.44
C ASP A 124 -19.66 -23.19 -4.02
N GLY A 125 -20.69 -23.14 -3.17
CA GLY A 125 -20.54 -22.86 -1.73
C GLY A 125 -20.13 -21.42 -1.38
N CYS A 126 -19.94 -20.54 -2.37
CA CYS A 126 -19.57 -19.16 -2.13
C CYS A 126 -20.65 -18.39 -1.39
N THR A 127 -20.23 -17.44 -0.56
CA THR A 127 -21.13 -16.46 0.08
C THR A 127 -20.71 -15.06 -0.33
N ILE A 128 -21.63 -14.31 -0.97
CA ILE A 128 -21.44 -12.92 -1.36
C ILE A 128 -22.39 -12.06 -0.53
N GLY A 129 -21.83 -11.25 0.37
CA GLY A 129 -22.56 -10.42 1.32
C GLY A 129 -23.26 -9.22 0.70
N ALA A 130 -24.01 -8.52 1.55
CA ALA A 130 -24.82 -7.37 1.16
C ALA A 130 -23.96 -6.24 0.53
N ARG A 131 -24.48 -5.63 -0.52
CA ARG A 131 -23.86 -4.50 -1.22
C ARG A 131 -22.44 -4.80 -1.76
N CYS A 132 -22.05 -6.06 -1.85
CA CYS A 132 -20.82 -6.44 -2.56
C CYS A 132 -20.92 -6.06 -4.04
N VAL A 133 -19.77 -5.68 -4.62
CA VAL A 133 -19.67 -5.31 -6.04
C VAL A 133 -18.55 -6.10 -6.70
N LEU A 134 -18.90 -7.00 -7.60
CA LEU A 134 -17.98 -7.67 -8.53
C LEU A 134 -18.12 -6.96 -9.88
N ILE A 135 -17.11 -6.15 -10.26
CA ILE A 135 -17.28 -5.23 -11.39
C ILE A 135 -17.32 -5.96 -12.72
N ALA A 136 -16.34 -6.82 -13.02
CA ALA A 136 -16.30 -7.62 -14.25
C ALA A 136 -15.18 -8.66 -14.22
N ASN A 137 -15.35 -9.79 -14.92
CA ASN A 137 -14.33 -10.83 -15.12
C ASN A 137 -13.71 -11.35 -13.79
N ASN A 138 -14.44 -11.26 -12.69
CA ASN A 138 -13.95 -11.76 -11.41
C ASN A 138 -14.20 -13.28 -11.32
N TYR A 139 -13.24 -13.99 -10.71
CA TYR A 139 -13.40 -15.41 -10.36
C TYR A 139 -13.42 -15.55 -8.84
N ILE A 140 -14.48 -16.19 -8.31
CA ILE A 140 -14.63 -16.50 -6.90
C ILE A 140 -14.68 -18.01 -6.75
N GLY A 141 -13.61 -18.57 -6.20
CA GLY A 141 -13.43 -20.02 -6.03
C GLY A 141 -14.29 -20.61 -4.92
N GLU A 142 -14.43 -21.92 -4.94
CA GLU A 142 -15.30 -22.70 -4.05
C GLU A 142 -15.17 -22.32 -2.56
N ASP A 143 -16.30 -22.25 -1.86
CA ASP A 143 -16.40 -21.95 -0.43
C ASP A 143 -15.76 -20.61 -0.01
N ALA A 144 -15.46 -19.73 -0.97
CA ALA A 144 -14.97 -18.39 -0.64
C ALA A 144 -16.10 -17.50 -0.09
N ARG A 145 -15.74 -16.62 0.84
CA ARG A 145 -16.68 -15.71 1.48
C ARG A 145 -16.23 -14.26 1.32
N LEU A 146 -17.13 -13.41 0.86
CA LEU A 146 -16.99 -11.96 0.79
C LEU A 146 -18.05 -11.35 1.70
N ASP A 147 -17.63 -10.64 2.75
CA ASP A 147 -18.54 -9.91 3.62
C ASP A 147 -19.00 -8.58 3.00
N GLU A 148 -19.91 -7.89 3.68
CA GLU A 148 -20.64 -6.74 3.13
C GLU A 148 -19.76 -5.60 2.62
N GLU A 149 -20.24 -4.91 1.56
CA GLU A 149 -19.61 -3.74 0.94
C GLU A 149 -18.22 -3.99 0.32
N THR A 150 -17.83 -5.26 0.18
CA THR A 150 -16.58 -5.60 -0.49
C THR A 150 -16.69 -5.37 -1.99
N ARG A 151 -15.67 -4.73 -2.58
CA ARG A 151 -15.62 -4.39 -4.01
C ARG A 151 -14.42 -5.02 -4.67
N LEU A 152 -14.68 -5.81 -5.72
CA LEU A 152 -13.65 -6.39 -6.60
C LEU A 152 -13.63 -5.64 -7.92
N PHE A 153 -12.49 -5.05 -8.23
CA PHE A 153 -12.24 -4.41 -9.52
C PHE A 153 -12.02 -5.47 -10.62
N PRO A 154 -12.04 -5.08 -11.92
CA PRO A 154 -12.02 -6.06 -12.99
C PRO A 154 -10.85 -7.05 -12.90
N SER A 155 -11.14 -8.33 -13.22
CA SER A 155 -10.15 -9.41 -13.27
C SER A 155 -9.46 -9.75 -11.94
N ALA A 156 -9.97 -9.28 -10.81
CA ALA A 156 -9.52 -9.78 -9.52
C ALA A 156 -9.97 -11.24 -9.33
N THR A 157 -9.05 -12.09 -8.85
CA THR A 157 -9.26 -13.53 -8.66
C THR A 157 -9.16 -13.89 -7.19
N VAL A 158 -10.17 -14.58 -6.68
CA VAL A 158 -10.24 -15.08 -5.30
C VAL A 158 -10.31 -16.60 -5.34
N TYR A 159 -9.31 -17.26 -4.81
CA TYR A 159 -9.23 -18.73 -4.77
C TYR A 159 -10.12 -19.32 -3.66
N ALA A 160 -10.34 -20.62 -3.76
CA ALA A 160 -11.21 -21.37 -2.87
C ALA A 160 -10.89 -21.18 -1.38
N ARG A 161 -11.95 -21.14 -0.54
CA ARG A 161 -11.92 -21.03 0.93
C ARG A 161 -11.31 -19.73 1.46
N THR A 162 -11.04 -18.75 0.60
CA THR A 162 -10.60 -17.41 1.02
C THR A 162 -11.73 -16.69 1.77
N GLN A 163 -11.39 -16.03 2.87
CA GLN A 163 -12.33 -15.24 3.66
C GLN A 163 -11.96 -13.76 3.58
N ILE A 164 -12.89 -12.93 3.13
CA ILE A 164 -12.70 -11.49 2.94
C ILE A 164 -13.72 -10.76 3.80
N GLY A 165 -13.23 -9.90 4.68
CA GLY A 165 -14.04 -9.08 5.58
C GLY A 165 -14.82 -7.98 4.86
N LYS A 166 -15.35 -7.04 5.65
CA LYS A 166 -16.23 -5.97 5.20
C LYS A 166 -15.46 -4.81 4.57
N ARG A 167 -16.07 -4.14 3.59
CA ARG A 167 -15.53 -2.91 2.95
C ARG A 167 -14.12 -3.07 2.39
N VAL A 168 -13.76 -4.29 2.02
CA VAL A 168 -12.48 -4.59 1.38
C VAL A 168 -12.54 -4.15 -0.08
N ARG A 169 -11.45 -3.59 -0.58
CA ARG A 169 -11.28 -3.19 -1.98
C ARG A 169 -10.12 -3.97 -2.57
N ILE A 170 -10.35 -4.69 -3.67
CA ILE A 170 -9.31 -5.46 -4.37
C ILE A 170 -9.23 -4.98 -5.80
N HIS A 171 -8.14 -4.29 -6.13
CA HIS A 171 -7.94 -3.70 -7.45
C HIS A 171 -7.61 -4.72 -8.53
N ALA A 172 -7.66 -4.24 -9.77
CA ALA A 172 -7.62 -5.07 -10.97
C ALA A 172 -6.40 -5.99 -11.05
N GLY A 173 -6.62 -7.22 -11.52
CA GLY A 173 -5.57 -8.20 -11.76
C GLY A 173 -4.97 -8.84 -10.51
N SER A 174 -5.44 -8.49 -9.31
CA SER A 174 -4.92 -9.09 -8.07
C SER A 174 -5.42 -10.51 -7.87
N VAL A 175 -4.55 -11.37 -7.33
CA VAL A 175 -4.79 -12.80 -7.11
C VAL A 175 -4.66 -13.12 -5.63
N ILE A 176 -5.76 -13.57 -5.02
CA ILE A 176 -5.83 -13.87 -3.60
C ILE A 176 -5.99 -15.37 -3.41
N GLY A 177 -5.01 -16.02 -2.79
CA GLY A 177 -5.06 -17.42 -2.42
C GLY A 177 -4.45 -18.39 -3.44
N SER A 178 -3.58 -17.91 -4.35
CA SER A 178 -2.74 -18.79 -5.16
C SER A 178 -1.83 -19.67 -4.31
N ASP A 179 -1.33 -20.76 -4.87
CA ASP A 179 -0.40 -21.63 -4.17
C ASP A 179 0.90 -20.91 -3.85
N GLY A 180 1.37 -21.04 -2.61
CA GLY A 180 2.67 -20.58 -2.17
C GLY A 180 3.82 -21.36 -2.80
N TYR A 181 5.02 -20.80 -2.77
CA TYR A 181 6.24 -21.41 -3.23
C TYR A 181 6.76 -22.44 -2.21
N GLY A 182 6.38 -23.69 -2.41
CA GLY A 182 6.76 -24.82 -1.56
C GLY A 182 7.26 -25.99 -2.38
N TYR A 183 8.56 -26.27 -2.33
CA TYR A 183 9.19 -27.40 -3.02
C TYR A 183 10.26 -28.05 -2.13
N VAL A 184 10.42 -29.38 -2.26
CA VAL A 184 11.50 -30.15 -1.64
C VAL A 184 12.28 -30.87 -2.71
N LEU A 185 13.60 -30.90 -2.57
CA LEU A 185 14.44 -31.68 -3.48
C LEU A 185 14.38 -33.16 -3.09
N ASP A 186 13.95 -34.01 -4.00
CA ASP A 186 13.87 -35.45 -3.81
C ASP A 186 14.38 -36.16 -5.06
N ALA A 187 15.37 -37.02 -4.92
CA ALA A 187 15.98 -37.77 -6.00
C ALA A 187 16.37 -36.92 -7.23
N GLY A 188 16.87 -35.71 -7.03
CA GLY A 188 17.31 -34.80 -8.09
C GLY A 188 16.19 -33.97 -8.74
N ALA A 189 14.94 -34.07 -8.28
CA ALA A 189 13.81 -33.32 -8.77
C ALA A 189 13.13 -32.50 -7.65
N HIS A 190 12.59 -31.35 -8.01
CA HIS A 190 11.78 -30.55 -7.07
C HIS A 190 10.35 -31.08 -7.02
N ARG A 191 9.97 -31.65 -5.88
CA ARG A 191 8.58 -32.05 -5.59
C ARG A 191 7.82 -30.92 -5.00
N LYS A 192 6.63 -30.63 -5.55
CA LYS A 192 5.71 -29.63 -5.00
C LYS A 192 5.16 -30.09 -3.65
N VAL A 193 5.18 -29.19 -2.68
CA VAL A 193 4.44 -29.33 -1.42
C VAL A 193 3.03 -28.76 -1.65
N PRO A 194 1.95 -29.56 -1.53
CA PRO A 194 0.60 -29.07 -1.69
C PRO A 194 0.28 -27.92 -0.73
N GLN A 195 -0.41 -26.90 -1.23
CA GLN A 195 -0.83 -25.74 -0.47
C GLN A 195 -2.33 -25.85 -0.17
N VAL A 196 -2.68 -26.32 1.02
CA VAL A 196 -4.05 -26.69 1.37
C VAL A 196 -4.73 -25.70 2.34
N GLY A 197 -4.02 -24.68 2.76
CA GLY A 197 -4.55 -23.61 3.59
C GLY A 197 -5.40 -22.61 2.80
N ASN A 198 -5.59 -21.43 3.38
CA ASN A 198 -6.38 -20.35 2.77
C ASN A 198 -5.77 -18.97 3.05
N VAL A 199 -6.49 -17.92 2.64
CA VAL A 199 -6.22 -16.51 2.99
C VAL A 199 -7.38 -15.96 3.80
N VAL A 200 -7.08 -15.16 4.82
CA VAL A 200 -8.05 -14.41 5.64
C VAL A 200 -7.69 -12.94 5.59
N ILE A 201 -8.63 -12.11 5.13
CA ILE A 201 -8.47 -10.66 5.01
C ILE A 201 -9.48 -9.99 5.95
N GLY A 202 -8.99 -9.12 6.84
CA GLY A 202 -9.80 -8.34 7.75
C GLY A 202 -10.56 -7.22 7.08
N ASP A 203 -11.41 -6.53 7.86
CA ASP A 203 -12.21 -5.39 7.38
C ASP A 203 -11.36 -4.21 6.92
N ASP A 204 -11.90 -3.37 6.06
CA ASP A 204 -11.31 -2.09 5.63
C ASP A 204 -9.92 -2.21 4.97
N VAL A 205 -9.54 -3.41 4.52
CA VAL A 205 -8.28 -3.63 3.77
C VAL A 205 -8.44 -3.13 2.34
N GLU A 206 -7.39 -2.50 1.82
CA GLU A 206 -7.31 -2.12 0.41
C GLU A 206 -6.08 -2.75 -0.22
N ILE A 207 -6.29 -3.43 -1.36
CA ILE A 207 -5.29 -4.20 -2.10
C ILE A 207 -5.17 -3.60 -3.49
N GLY A 208 -3.99 -3.08 -3.82
CA GLY A 208 -3.63 -2.48 -5.10
C GLY A 208 -3.72 -3.45 -6.28
N ALA A 209 -3.43 -2.95 -7.47
CA ALA A 209 -3.48 -3.75 -8.70
C ALA A 209 -2.31 -4.74 -8.79
N ASN A 210 -2.58 -5.91 -9.38
CA ASN A 210 -1.58 -6.97 -9.62
C ASN A 210 -0.82 -7.39 -8.35
N VAL A 211 -1.49 -7.40 -7.22
CA VAL A 211 -0.99 -7.95 -5.95
C VAL A 211 -1.21 -9.45 -5.94
N THR A 212 -0.25 -10.21 -5.42
CA THR A 212 -0.42 -11.65 -5.19
C THR A 212 -0.28 -11.96 -3.69
N ILE A 213 -1.28 -12.69 -3.15
CA ILE A 213 -1.29 -13.15 -1.76
C ILE A 213 -1.47 -14.66 -1.78
N ASP A 214 -0.42 -15.39 -1.41
CA ASP A 214 -0.43 -16.84 -1.43
C ASP A 214 -1.19 -17.40 -0.22
N ARG A 215 -1.85 -18.54 -0.42
CA ARG A 215 -2.48 -19.29 0.67
C ARG A 215 -1.44 -19.92 1.60
N GLY A 216 -1.80 -20.17 2.83
CA GLY A 216 -0.95 -20.97 3.70
C GLY A 216 -0.72 -22.38 3.16
N ALA A 217 0.45 -22.94 3.38
CA ALA A 217 0.67 -24.38 3.12
C ALA A 217 -0.27 -25.22 3.98
N LEU A 218 -0.31 -24.92 5.28
CA LEU A 218 -1.31 -25.32 6.27
C LEU A 218 -1.76 -24.06 7.03
N GLY A 219 -3.02 -23.99 7.42
CA GLY A 219 -3.55 -22.79 8.08
C GLY A 219 -3.75 -21.63 7.11
N SER A 220 -3.56 -20.41 7.59
CA SER A 220 -3.93 -19.21 6.84
C SER A 220 -2.77 -18.24 6.66
N THR A 221 -2.73 -17.55 5.52
CA THR A 221 -2.10 -16.24 5.38
C THR A 221 -3.10 -15.19 5.83
N VAL A 222 -2.70 -14.25 6.69
CA VAL A 222 -3.64 -13.33 7.36
C VAL A 222 -3.25 -11.88 7.11
N ILE A 223 -4.21 -11.06 6.69
CA ILE A 223 -4.07 -9.61 6.52
C ILE A 223 -4.98 -8.93 7.53
N GLY A 224 -4.41 -8.21 8.48
CA GLY A 224 -5.13 -7.50 9.54
C GLY A 224 -5.93 -6.30 9.01
N ARG A 225 -6.96 -5.94 9.78
CA ARG A 225 -7.92 -4.87 9.46
C ARG A 225 -7.21 -3.55 9.12
N GLY A 226 -7.76 -2.82 8.14
CA GLY A 226 -7.32 -1.47 7.79
C GLY A 226 -5.97 -1.39 7.07
N THR A 227 -5.29 -2.52 6.84
CA THR A 227 -4.02 -2.58 6.12
C THR A 227 -4.19 -2.12 4.67
N LYS A 228 -3.21 -1.34 4.17
CA LYS A 228 -3.17 -0.84 2.80
C LYS A 228 -1.98 -1.45 2.07
N ILE A 229 -2.24 -2.08 0.95
CA ILE A 229 -1.28 -2.78 0.11
C ILE A 229 -1.30 -2.14 -1.26
N ASP A 230 -0.18 -1.56 -1.66
CA ASP A 230 -0.03 -0.89 -2.95
C ASP A 230 0.21 -1.90 -4.08
N ASN A 231 0.31 -1.42 -5.29
CA ASN A 231 0.42 -2.23 -6.50
C ASN A 231 1.67 -3.12 -6.52
N LEU A 232 1.57 -4.29 -7.17
CA LEU A 232 2.69 -5.20 -7.42
C LEU A 232 3.36 -5.77 -6.15
N VAL A 233 2.65 -5.84 -5.03
CA VAL A 233 3.15 -6.44 -3.79
C VAL A 233 2.98 -7.96 -3.85
N GLN A 234 4.00 -8.71 -3.36
CA GLN A 234 3.94 -10.15 -3.15
C GLN A 234 3.91 -10.47 -1.65
N ILE A 235 2.88 -11.19 -1.21
CA ILE A 235 2.77 -11.73 0.15
C ILE A 235 2.76 -13.25 0.05
N ALA A 236 3.82 -13.88 0.55
CA ALA A 236 3.98 -15.33 0.48
C ALA A 236 3.13 -16.07 1.53
N HIS A 237 3.15 -17.40 1.44
CA HIS A 237 2.36 -18.30 2.27
C HIS A 237 2.61 -18.14 3.77
N ASN A 238 1.57 -18.27 4.59
CA ASN A 238 1.63 -18.22 6.05
C ASN A 238 2.13 -16.90 6.65
N VAL A 239 2.21 -15.84 5.86
CA VAL A 239 2.50 -14.49 6.37
C VAL A 239 1.33 -14.01 7.20
N VAL A 240 1.62 -13.36 8.32
CA VAL A 240 0.64 -12.69 9.16
C VAL A 240 0.98 -11.21 9.23
N ILE A 241 0.10 -10.36 8.76
CA ILE A 241 0.23 -8.89 8.82
C ILE A 241 -0.78 -8.36 9.82
N GLY A 242 -0.32 -7.56 10.77
CA GLY A 242 -1.15 -6.89 11.76
C GLY A 242 -2.03 -5.80 11.14
N GLU A 243 -2.75 -5.09 12.01
CA GLU A 243 -3.70 -4.06 11.60
C GLU A 243 -3.01 -2.77 11.13
N HIS A 244 -3.68 -2.02 10.24
CA HIS A 244 -3.30 -0.67 9.80
C HIS A 244 -1.87 -0.53 9.27
N SER A 245 -1.30 -1.60 8.73
CA SER A 245 0.03 -1.58 8.13
C SER A 245 -0.01 -1.03 6.71
N LEU A 246 1.11 -0.46 6.25
CA LEU A 246 1.28 0.12 4.91
C LEU A 246 2.38 -0.63 4.17
N LEU A 247 2.03 -1.30 3.07
CA LEU A 247 2.95 -1.96 2.16
C LEU A 247 2.94 -1.21 0.84
N VAL A 248 4.01 -0.47 0.56
CA VAL A 248 4.12 0.35 -0.65
C VAL A 248 4.54 -0.53 -1.84
N ALA A 249 4.43 0.00 -3.04
CA ALA A 249 4.59 -0.75 -4.28
C ALA A 249 5.86 -1.63 -4.34
N GLN A 250 5.69 -2.83 -4.93
CA GLN A 250 6.77 -3.81 -5.16
C GLN A 250 7.41 -4.36 -3.89
N VAL A 251 6.76 -4.28 -2.73
CA VAL A 251 7.21 -4.98 -1.51
C VAL A 251 7.07 -6.48 -1.71
N GLY A 252 8.07 -7.24 -1.25
CA GLY A 252 8.05 -8.70 -1.17
C GLY A 252 8.18 -9.16 0.28
N VAL A 253 7.22 -9.95 0.77
CA VAL A 253 7.26 -10.55 2.11
C VAL A 253 7.34 -12.07 1.95
N ALA A 254 8.46 -12.65 2.34
CA ALA A 254 8.68 -14.10 2.25
C ALA A 254 7.90 -14.88 3.32
N GLY A 255 7.72 -16.18 3.06
CA GLY A 255 6.83 -17.05 3.81
C GLY A 255 7.06 -17.09 5.31
N SER A 256 5.98 -17.30 6.06
CA SER A 256 5.95 -17.44 7.53
C SER A 256 6.43 -16.23 8.33
N THR A 257 6.59 -15.09 7.69
CA THR A 257 6.97 -13.82 8.35
C THR A 257 5.76 -13.21 9.05
N ARG A 258 6.00 -12.56 10.18
CA ARG A 258 4.98 -11.88 10.99
C ARG A 258 5.29 -10.39 11.09
N LEU A 259 4.37 -9.57 10.60
CA LEU A 259 4.39 -8.11 10.77
C LEU A 259 3.41 -7.75 11.89
N GLY A 260 3.83 -6.88 12.79
CA GLY A 260 2.97 -6.27 13.80
C GLY A 260 1.98 -5.26 13.22
N ASN A 261 1.37 -4.47 14.12
CA ASN A 261 0.42 -3.42 13.75
C ASN A 261 1.17 -2.14 13.33
N TYR A 262 0.56 -1.37 12.42
CA TYR A 262 1.09 -0.08 11.96
C TYR A 262 2.50 -0.13 11.37
N VAL A 263 2.91 -1.29 10.84
CA VAL A 263 4.20 -1.44 10.15
C VAL A 263 4.15 -0.70 8.82
N THR A 264 5.24 0.01 8.48
CA THR A 264 5.39 0.64 7.16
C THR A 264 6.56 0.03 6.42
N LEU A 265 6.28 -0.65 5.31
CA LEU A 265 7.27 -1.12 4.34
C LEU A 265 7.24 -0.18 3.14
N ALA A 266 8.28 0.61 2.95
CA ALA A 266 8.38 1.52 1.81
C ALA A 266 8.64 0.75 0.50
N GLY A 267 8.60 1.44 -0.64
CA GLY A 267 8.68 0.79 -1.95
C GLY A 267 9.90 -0.11 -2.14
N GLN A 268 9.69 -1.26 -2.78
CA GLN A 268 10.72 -2.25 -3.11
C GLN A 268 11.44 -2.87 -1.90
N VAL A 269 10.84 -2.87 -0.74
CA VAL A 269 11.37 -3.58 0.44
C VAL A 269 11.22 -5.09 0.25
N GLY A 270 12.30 -5.84 0.54
CA GLY A 270 12.29 -7.30 0.61
C GLY A 270 12.46 -7.78 2.06
N ILE A 271 11.57 -8.65 2.52
CA ILE A 271 11.63 -9.26 3.86
C ILE A 271 11.92 -10.75 3.70
N ALA A 272 12.99 -11.24 4.33
CA ALA A 272 13.31 -12.67 4.37
C ALA A 272 12.26 -13.47 5.16
N GLY A 273 12.24 -14.78 4.94
CA GLY A 273 11.26 -15.67 5.59
C GLY A 273 11.45 -15.83 7.09
N HIS A 274 10.36 -16.20 7.79
CA HIS A 274 10.33 -16.54 9.21
C HIS A 274 10.75 -15.42 10.17
N LEU A 275 10.69 -14.16 9.74
CA LEU A 275 11.05 -13.00 10.55
C LEU A 275 9.87 -12.43 11.34
N LYS A 276 10.20 -11.66 12.38
CA LYS A 276 9.27 -10.85 13.16
C LYS A 276 9.59 -9.37 12.97
N ILE A 277 8.66 -8.62 12.44
CA ILE A 277 8.74 -7.17 12.29
C ILE A 277 7.81 -6.56 13.34
N GLY A 278 8.37 -5.89 14.33
CA GLY A 278 7.63 -5.36 15.47
C GLY A 278 6.65 -4.24 15.10
N ASP A 279 5.70 -3.98 15.98
CA ASP A 279 4.68 -2.93 15.82
C ASP A 279 5.33 -1.57 15.50
N ARG A 280 4.72 -0.81 14.58
CA ARG A 280 5.18 0.54 14.19
C ARG A 280 6.62 0.60 13.65
N ALA A 281 7.19 -0.52 13.25
CA ALA A 281 8.48 -0.51 12.56
C ALA A 281 8.33 0.14 11.17
N ILE A 282 9.37 0.86 10.75
CA ILE A 282 9.44 1.53 9.44
C ILE A 282 10.66 0.99 8.71
N ILE A 283 10.45 0.40 7.54
CA ILE A 283 11.52 -0.04 6.66
C ILE A 283 11.57 0.92 5.46
N ALA A 284 12.69 1.60 5.28
CA ALA A 284 12.88 2.55 4.19
C ALA A 284 12.99 1.83 2.83
N ALA A 285 12.76 2.58 1.75
CA ALA A 285 12.71 2.02 0.40
C ALA A 285 13.99 1.26 0.02
N GLN A 286 13.82 0.22 -0.81
CA GLN A 286 14.88 -0.63 -1.36
C GLN A 286 15.73 -1.35 -0.30
N SER A 287 15.18 -1.57 0.90
CA SER A 287 15.89 -2.27 1.97
C SER A 287 15.64 -3.78 1.92
N GLY A 288 16.68 -4.56 2.22
CA GLY A 288 16.64 -6.02 2.37
C GLY A 288 16.71 -6.40 3.85
N VAL A 289 15.61 -6.87 4.43
CA VAL A 289 15.55 -7.25 5.85
C VAL A 289 15.86 -8.73 6.00
N MET A 290 16.91 -9.04 6.73
CA MET A 290 17.40 -10.41 6.96
C MET A 290 17.31 -10.85 8.42
N ASN A 291 16.89 -9.96 9.33
CA ASN A 291 16.79 -10.24 10.77
C ASN A 291 15.51 -9.62 11.34
N ASP A 292 15.09 -10.08 12.51
CA ASP A 292 13.97 -9.53 13.24
C ASP A 292 14.16 -8.02 13.48
N VAL A 293 13.07 -7.27 13.39
CA VAL A 293 13.06 -5.81 13.55
C VAL A 293 12.29 -5.45 14.82
N PRO A 294 12.92 -4.77 15.81
CA PRO A 294 12.23 -4.33 17.02
C PRO A 294 11.10 -3.34 16.75
N PRO A 295 10.07 -3.29 17.63
CA PRO A 295 8.99 -2.33 17.51
C PRO A 295 9.47 -0.88 17.52
N GLY A 296 8.78 -0.01 16.75
CA GLY A 296 9.01 1.44 16.73
C GLY A 296 10.33 1.89 16.13
N THR A 297 11.11 0.97 15.53
CA THR A 297 12.42 1.29 14.95
C THR A 297 12.32 1.60 13.47
N LYS A 298 13.29 2.36 12.96
CA LYS A 298 13.46 2.63 11.54
C LYS A 298 14.74 2.01 11.02
N TRP A 299 14.61 1.20 9.95
CA TRP A 299 15.70 0.46 9.33
C TRP A 299 15.87 0.87 7.87
N PHE A 300 17.11 0.78 7.38
CA PHE A 300 17.46 1.16 6.00
C PHE A 300 18.64 0.33 5.48
N GLY A 301 18.66 0.08 4.18
CA GLY A 301 19.80 -0.50 3.45
C GLY A 301 19.68 -1.99 3.17
N THR A 302 20.74 -2.54 2.58
CA THR A 302 20.85 -3.98 2.27
C THR A 302 22.24 -4.46 2.70
N PRO A 303 22.36 -5.30 3.76
CA PRO A 303 21.27 -5.66 4.66
C PRO A 303 20.71 -4.44 5.41
N ALA A 304 19.44 -4.47 5.76
CA ALA A 304 18.80 -3.38 6.49
C ALA A 304 19.35 -3.31 7.92
N LEU A 305 19.75 -2.12 8.32
CA LEU A 305 20.27 -1.78 9.63
C LEU A 305 19.48 -0.59 10.22
N PRO A 306 19.58 -0.30 11.52
CA PRO A 306 19.01 0.93 12.09
C PRO A 306 19.42 2.16 11.28
N ASP A 307 18.46 3.02 10.97
CA ASP A 307 18.61 4.16 10.02
C ASP A 307 19.85 5.03 10.32
N ARG A 308 20.07 5.40 11.58
CA ARG A 308 21.23 6.19 11.99
C ARG A 308 22.56 5.47 11.77
N GLN A 309 22.57 4.15 11.97
CA GLN A 309 23.77 3.34 11.78
C GLN A 309 24.11 3.26 10.29
N MET A 310 23.14 2.91 9.44
CA MET A 310 23.36 2.80 8.00
C MET A 310 23.79 4.13 7.39
N LYS A 311 23.16 5.24 7.75
CA LYS A 311 23.57 6.58 7.27
C LYS A 311 25.02 6.92 7.62
N ARG A 312 25.46 6.60 8.84
CA ARG A 312 26.86 6.79 9.23
C ARG A 312 27.82 5.92 8.41
N GLN A 313 27.44 4.67 8.14
CA GLN A 313 28.25 3.77 7.30
C GLN A 313 28.36 4.28 5.87
N ILE A 314 27.25 4.72 5.25
CA ILE A 314 27.24 5.28 3.90
C ILE A 314 28.13 6.53 3.82
N LEU A 315 28.04 7.43 4.81
CA LEU A 315 28.89 8.63 4.86
C LEU A 315 30.37 8.26 5.03
N ALA A 316 30.69 7.26 5.86
CA ALA A 316 32.06 6.79 6.03
C ALA A 316 32.62 6.14 4.75
N LEU A 317 31.80 5.36 4.03
CA LEU A 317 32.16 4.80 2.72
C LEU A 317 32.53 5.90 1.71
N GLY A 318 31.79 7.01 1.68
CA GLY A 318 32.11 8.17 0.83
C GLY A 318 33.46 8.82 1.16
N GLN A 319 33.96 8.68 2.40
CA GLN A 319 35.26 9.20 2.83
C GLN A 319 36.41 8.20 2.63
N LEU A 320 36.11 6.94 2.32
CA LEU A 320 37.07 5.85 2.24
C LEU A 320 38.23 6.11 1.26
N PRO A 321 38.00 6.64 0.03
CA PRO A 321 39.09 6.94 -0.91
C PRO A 321 40.10 7.91 -0.34
N GLU A 322 39.66 8.98 0.31
CA GLU A 322 40.53 9.99 0.93
C GLU A 322 41.24 9.39 2.16
N LEU A 323 40.56 8.60 2.96
CA LEU A 323 41.17 7.90 4.10
C LEU A 323 42.29 6.96 3.64
N LEU A 324 42.07 6.16 2.61
CA LEU A 324 43.09 5.29 2.01
C LEU A 324 44.31 6.07 1.51
N ARG A 325 44.08 7.23 0.88
CA ARG A 325 45.17 8.12 0.44
C ARG A 325 46.00 8.61 1.64
N ARG A 326 45.34 9.05 2.70
CA ARG A 326 46.00 9.52 3.93
C ARG A 326 46.78 8.40 4.65
N VAL A 327 46.20 7.20 4.70
CA VAL A 327 46.88 6.03 5.29
C VAL A 327 48.16 5.74 4.51
N ARG A 328 48.12 5.61 3.19
CA ARG A 328 49.32 5.37 2.38
C ARG A 328 50.42 6.45 2.57
N GLU A 329 49.99 7.69 2.70
CA GLU A 329 50.95 8.78 2.97
C GLU A 329 51.57 8.67 4.36
N LEU A 330 50.81 8.26 5.39
CA LEU A 330 51.34 8.00 6.72
C LEU A 330 52.30 6.81 6.74
N GLU A 331 51.97 5.71 6.08
CA GLU A 331 52.81 4.52 5.94
C GLU A 331 54.16 4.89 5.30
N ARG A 332 54.13 5.67 4.22
CA ARG A 332 55.33 6.17 3.53
C ARG A 332 56.18 7.02 4.46
N ARG A 333 55.61 7.90 5.29
CA ARG A 333 56.34 8.75 6.24
C ARG A 333 56.94 7.94 7.41
N LEU A 334 56.32 6.84 7.79
CA LEU A 334 56.76 5.98 8.88
C LEU A 334 57.70 4.87 8.42
N GLY A 335 58.01 4.77 7.10
CA GLY A 335 58.85 3.70 6.57
C GLY A 335 58.25 2.31 6.70
N ILE A 336 56.93 2.23 6.77
CA ILE A 336 56.20 0.96 6.85
C ILE A 336 55.93 0.51 5.39
N ASP A 337 56.63 -0.58 4.99
CA ASP A 337 56.32 -1.20 3.69
C ASP A 337 54.90 -1.75 3.73
N ALA A 338 54.07 -1.26 2.83
CA ALA A 338 52.67 -1.70 2.70
C ALA A 338 52.64 -3.16 2.20
N ALA A 339 52.59 -4.09 3.14
CA ALA A 339 52.14 -5.47 2.87
C ALA A 339 50.64 -5.47 2.62
N VAL A 340 50.15 -4.73 1.62
CA VAL A 340 48.78 -4.83 1.16
C VAL A 340 48.77 -5.85 0.02
N GLY A 341 48.34 -7.07 0.37
CA GLY A 341 48.02 -8.08 -0.63
C GLY A 341 47.08 -7.45 -1.69
N ASP A 342 47.44 -7.62 -2.92
CA ASP A 342 46.73 -7.18 -4.13
C ASP A 342 45.36 -7.90 -4.24
N VAL A 343 44.35 -7.43 -3.52
CA VAL A 343 42.95 -7.87 -3.69
C VAL A 343 42.45 -7.61 -5.12
N ALA A 344 43.17 -6.77 -5.91
CA ALA A 344 42.85 -6.51 -7.30
C ALA A 344 43.30 -7.63 -8.26
N GLN A 345 44.21 -8.51 -7.85
CA GLN A 345 44.67 -9.60 -8.72
C GLN A 345 43.87 -10.90 -8.58
N GLU A 346 43.21 -11.14 -7.45
CA GLU A 346 42.36 -12.33 -7.28
C GLU A 346 41.07 -12.27 -8.11
N ALA A 347 40.49 -11.07 -8.32
CA ALA A 347 39.30 -10.91 -9.17
C ALA A 347 39.55 -11.10 -10.68
N SER A 348 40.79 -11.18 -11.14
CA SER A 348 41.15 -11.42 -12.54
C SER A 348 41.56 -12.87 -12.82
N ALA A 349 41.79 -13.69 -11.78
CA ALA A 349 42.18 -15.10 -11.92
C ALA A 349 41.00 -16.06 -12.03
N GLU A 350 39.80 -15.66 -11.58
CA GLU A 350 38.57 -16.48 -11.71
C GLU A 350 37.86 -16.34 -13.07
N LYS A 351 38.44 -15.62 -14.02
CA LYS A 351 37.89 -15.48 -15.40
C LYS A 351 38.78 -16.17 -16.48
N ARG A 352 39.43 -17.28 -16.15
CA ARG A 352 40.01 -18.15 -17.18
C ARG A 352 39.49 -19.58 -17.07
#